data_d81f60559539b76fcf0b955d10340e44
#
_entry.id   d81f60559539b76fcf0b955d10340e44
#
_cell.length_a   1.000
_cell.length_b   1.000
_cell.length_c   1.000
_cell.angle_alpha   90.00
_cell.angle_beta   90.00
_cell.angle_gamma   90.00
#
_symmetry.space_group_name_H-M   'P 1'
#
loop_
_entity.id
_entity.type
_entity.pdbx_description
1 polymer ?
#
loop_
_entity_poly.entity_id
_entity_poly.type
_entity_poly.pdbx_seq_one_letter_code
_entity_poly.pdbx_strand_id
1 'polypeptide(L)'
;MHSPSATLLIIDDDQVVRASLAAYLEDSGFNVLQASNGLQGLEVFERDHPDLVICDLRMPQVDGLELIRRINALQVETPVIVVSGAGVMTDAVEALRLGAADYLIKPLEDLAVLEHSVRRALDRAQLRVENLRYREKLEAANRQLQASLSLLEEDQNAGRQVQMNMLPQTPWVADGLQF
;
A
#
# COMPACT_ATOMS: atom_id res chain seq x y z
N MET A 1 -14.47 -21.03 1.40
CA MET A 1 -14.19 -20.15 0.25
C MET A 1 -12.69 -20.05 0.17
N HIS A 2 -12.06 -20.65 -0.86
CA HIS A 2 -10.62 -20.48 -1.08
C HIS A 2 -10.41 -19.04 -1.53
N SER A 3 -9.68 -18.27 -0.74
CA SER A 3 -9.15 -16.99 -1.23
C SER A 3 -8.38 -17.27 -2.51
N PRO A 4 -8.46 -16.43 -3.54
CA PRO A 4 -7.65 -16.62 -4.74
C PRO A 4 -6.20 -16.75 -4.32
N SER A 5 -5.52 -17.77 -4.85
CA SER A 5 -4.11 -18.02 -4.57
C SER A 5 -3.31 -16.80 -5.03
N ALA A 6 -2.51 -16.21 -4.15
CA ALA A 6 -1.67 -15.07 -4.51
C ALA A 6 -0.68 -15.45 -5.62
N THR A 7 -0.45 -14.53 -6.54
CA THR A 7 0.47 -14.70 -7.67
C THR A 7 1.82 -14.09 -7.34
N LEU A 8 2.86 -14.91 -7.36
CA LEU A 8 4.24 -14.53 -7.09
C LEU A 8 5.03 -14.49 -8.41
N LEU A 9 5.93 -13.52 -8.55
CA LEU A 9 6.88 -13.47 -9.65
C LEU A 9 8.30 -13.72 -9.12
N ILE A 10 8.96 -14.77 -9.62
CA ILE A 10 10.36 -15.10 -9.29
C ILE A 10 11.25 -14.68 -10.45
N ILE A 11 12.26 -13.86 -10.15
CA ILE A 11 13.22 -13.32 -11.09
C ILE A 11 14.62 -13.73 -10.64
N ASP A 12 15.25 -14.64 -11.35
CA ASP A 12 16.57 -15.18 -11.03
C ASP A 12 17.22 -15.70 -12.33
N ASP A 13 18.47 -15.43 -12.59
CA ASP A 13 19.16 -15.89 -13.78
C ASP A 13 19.59 -17.37 -13.69
N ASP A 14 19.73 -17.88 -12.46
CA ASP A 14 19.98 -19.31 -12.23
C ASP A 14 18.69 -20.14 -12.38
N GLN A 15 18.62 -20.90 -13.45
CA GLN A 15 17.44 -21.74 -13.75
C GLN A 15 17.16 -22.78 -12.66
N VAL A 16 18.20 -23.35 -12.03
CA VAL A 16 18.04 -24.41 -11.02
C VAL A 16 17.44 -23.81 -9.74
N VAL A 17 17.98 -22.70 -9.30
CA VAL A 17 17.48 -21.96 -8.15
C VAL A 17 16.04 -21.52 -8.39
N ARG A 18 15.79 -20.86 -9.52
CA ARG A 18 14.45 -20.37 -9.88
C ARG A 18 13.41 -21.49 -9.92
N ALA A 19 13.73 -22.63 -10.56
CA ALA A 19 12.83 -23.78 -10.62
C ALA A 19 12.58 -24.42 -9.24
N SER A 20 13.59 -24.49 -8.38
CA SER A 20 13.45 -25.02 -7.01
C SER A 20 12.54 -24.13 -6.15
N LEU A 21 12.73 -22.81 -6.20
CA LEU A 21 11.89 -21.87 -5.46
C LEU A 21 10.44 -21.91 -5.97
N ALA A 22 10.27 -21.98 -7.30
CA ALA A 22 8.95 -22.06 -7.92
C ALA A 22 8.19 -23.31 -7.47
N ALA A 23 8.79 -24.48 -7.59
CA ALA A 23 8.18 -25.75 -7.19
C ALA A 23 7.74 -25.73 -5.73
N TYR A 24 8.59 -25.25 -4.82
CA TYR A 24 8.26 -25.16 -3.40
C TYR A 24 7.08 -24.24 -3.10
N LEU A 25 7.06 -23.05 -3.74
CA LEU A 25 6.00 -22.08 -3.52
C LEU A 25 4.68 -22.51 -4.16
N GLU A 26 4.72 -23.21 -5.31
CA GLU A 26 3.54 -23.84 -5.92
C GLU A 26 2.95 -24.93 -5.00
N ASP A 27 3.81 -25.77 -4.42
CA ASP A 27 3.38 -26.78 -3.42
C ASP A 27 2.81 -26.13 -2.15
N SER A 28 3.26 -24.93 -1.79
CA SER A 28 2.72 -24.11 -0.70
C SER A 28 1.39 -23.39 -1.04
N GLY A 29 0.90 -23.56 -2.26
CA GLY A 29 -0.42 -23.09 -2.71
C GLY A 29 -0.40 -21.71 -3.37
N PHE A 30 0.74 -21.19 -3.83
CA PHE A 30 0.83 -19.95 -4.60
C PHE A 30 0.79 -20.20 -6.10
N ASN A 31 0.35 -19.20 -6.88
CA ASN A 31 0.58 -19.18 -8.32
C ASN A 31 1.96 -18.57 -8.58
N VAL A 32 2.79 -19.20 -9.40
CA VAL A 32 4.15 -18.72 -9.62
C VAL A 32 4.42 -18.40 -11.09
N LEU A 33 4.84 -17.16 -11.33
CA LEU A 33 5.39 -16.69 -12.59
C LEU A 33 6.91 -16.66 -12.48
N GLN A 34 7.60 -16.88 -13.60
CA GLN A 34 9.05 -16.94 -13.63
C GLN A 34 9.62 -16.04 -14.71
N ALA A 35 10.74 -15.39 -14.39
CA ALA A 35 11.56 -14.62 -15.33
C ALA A 35 13.04 -14.90 -15.11
N SER A 36 13.82 -14.96 -16.19
CA SER A 36 15.23 -15.31 -16.16
C SER A 36 16.18 -14.12 -16.05
N ASN A 37 15.68 -12.92 -16.06
CA ASN A 37 16.44 -11.67 -15.91
C ASN A 37 15.51 -10.50 -15.53
N GLY A 38 16.10 -9.39 -15.12
CA GLY A 38 15.33 -8.23 -14.67
C GLY A 38 14.46 -7.58 -15.74
N LEU A 39 14.88 -7.60 -17.01
CA LEU A 39 14.09 -7.02 -18.10
C LEU A 39 12.82 -7.84 -18.35
N GLN A 40 12.96 -9.16 -18.50
CA GLN A 40 11.80 -10.05 -18.59
C GLN A 40 10.91 -9.98 -17.35
N GLY A 41 11.53 -9.81 -16.17
CA GLY A 41 10.79 -9.62 -14.92
C GLY A 41 9.89 -8.40 -14.93
N LEU A 42 10.37 -7.27 -15.47
CA LEU A 42 9.56 -6.06 -15.61
C LEU A 42 8.41 -6.24 -16.61
N GLU A 43 8.66 -6.89 -17.75
CA GLU A 43 7.62 -7.18 -18.74
C GLU A 43 6.50 -8.05 -18.15
N VAL A 44 6.86 -9.10 -17.41
CA VAL A 44 5.90 -9.98 -16.71
C VAL A 44 5.17 -9.20 -15.62
N PHE A 45 5.89 -8.38 -14.84
CA PHE A 45 5.31 -7.55 -13.79
C PHE A 45 4.22 -6.60 -14.33
N GLU A 46 4.51 -5.89 -15.42
CA GLU A 46 3.56 -4.94 -16.03
C GLU A 46 2.37 -5.63 -16.69
N ARG A 47 2.55 -6.83 -17.24
CA ARG A 47 1.50 -7.58 -17.91
C ARG A 47 0.57 -8.30 -16.94
N ASP A 48 1.15 -8.98 -15.95
CA ASP A 48 0.42 -9.96 -15.11
C ASP A 48 0.10 -9.45 -13.70
N HIS A 49 0.66 -8.30 -13.30
CA HIS A 49 0.43 -7.64 -12.02
C HIS A 49 0.53 -8.59 -10.80
N PRO A 50 1.69 -9.21 -10.53
CA PRO A 50 1.84 -10.14 -9.43
C PRO A 50 1.63 -9.46 -8.06
N ASP A 51 1.16 -10.22 -7.09
CA ASP A 51 0.93 -9.76 -5.72
C ASP A 51 2.25 -9.57 -4.93
N LEU A 52 3.33 -10.25 -5.35
CA LEU A 52 4.65 -10.14 -4.73
C LEU A 52 5.74 -10.52 -5.74
N VAL A 53 6.90 -9.88 -5.64
CA VAL A 53 8.09 -10.19 -6.43
C VAL A 53 9.19 -10.75 -5.55
N ILE A 54 9.84 -11.83 -6.00
CA ILE A 54 11.06 -12.38 -5.42
C ILE A 54 12.15 -12.20 -6.47
N CYS A 55 13.24 -11.51 -6.15
CA CYS A 55 14.29 -11.25 -7.13
C CYS A 55 15.69 -11.51 -6.55
N ASP A 56 16.60 -11.98 -7.42
CA ASP A 56 18.03 -11.92 -7.13
C ASP A 56 18.54 -10.49 -7.35
N LEU A 57 19.58 -10.09 -6.62
CA LEU A 57 20.25 -8.81 -6.83
C LEU A 57 21.20 -8.87 -8.03
N ARG A 58 21.91 -9.99 -8.20
CA ARG A 58 23.01 -10.09 -9.16
C ARG A 58 22.58 -10.77 -10.43
N MET A 59 21.90 -10.01 -11.28
CA MET A 59 21.47 -10.48 -12.59
C MET A 59 22.09 -9.63 -13.70
N PRO A 60 22.32 -10.20 -14.89
CA PRO A 60 22.78 -9.43 -16.05
C PRO A 60 21.71 -8.45 -16.52
N GLN A 61 22.14 -7.34 -17.14
CA GLN A 61 21.34 -6.27 -17.74
C GLN A 61 20.65 -5.35 -16.72
N VAL A 62 19.67 -5.84 -16.01
CA VAL A 62 18.95 -5.10 -14.95
C VAL A 62 19.16 -5.86 -13.65
N ASP A 63 19.89 -5.26 -12.72
CA ASP A 63 20.11 -5.82 -11.39
C ASP A 63 18.87 -5.66 -10.50
N GLY A 64 18.85 -6.39 -9.39
CA GLY A 64 17.70 -6.38 -8.47
C GLY A 64 17.46 -5.03 -7.82
N LEU A 65 18.47 -4.21 -7.58
CA LEU A 65 18.29 -2.86 -7.01
C LEU A 65 17.62 -1.92 -8.01
N GLU A 66 18.02 -1.98 -9.28
CA GLU A 66 17.37 -1.22 -10.34
C GLU A 66 15.93 -1.70 -10.59
N LEU A 67 15.69 -3.01 -10.47
CA LEU A 67 14.34 -3.58 -10.54
C LEU A 67 13.44 -3.00 -9.44
N ILE A 68 13.92 -2.96 -8.18
CA ILE A 68 13.17 -2.37 -7.06
C ILE A 68 12.87 -0.90 -7.32
N ARG A 69 13.85 -0.11 -7.82
CA ARG A 69 13.62 1.30 -8.15
C ARG A 69 12.53 1.48 -9.19
N ARG A 70 12.53 0.65 -10.24
CA ARG A 70 11.52 0.72 -11.30
C ARG A 70 10.14 0.32 -10.83
N ILE A 71 10.02 -0.76 -10.05
CA ILE A 71 8.74 -1.17 -9.45
C ILE A 71 8.18 -0.06 -8.55
N ASN A 72 9.02 0.53 -7.70
CA ASN A 72 8.60 1.63 -6.82
C ASN A 72 8.18 2.89 -7.60
N ALA A 73 8.82 3.17 -8.75
CA ALA A 73 8.45 4.30 -9.60
C ALA A 73 7.05 4.16 -10.21
N LEU A 74 6.53 2.93 -10.33
CA LEU A 74 5.17 2.66 -10.78
C LEU A 74 4.11 2.95 -9.70
N GLN A 75 4.52 3.33 -8.49
CA GLN A 75 3.64 3.63 -7.35
C GLN A 75 2.67 2.49 -6.99
N VAL A 76 3.10 1.25 -7.20
CA VAL A 76 2.32 0.04 -6.87
C VAL A 76 2.77 -0.48 -5.51
N GLU A 77 1.84 -0.92 -4.69
CA GLU A 77 2.12 -1.46 -3.34
C GLU A 77 2.58 -2.94 -3.37
N THR A 78 3.15 -3.41 -4.49
CA THR A 78 3.64 -4.79 -4.62
C THR A 78 4.94 -4.97 -3.84
N PRO A 79 4.98 -5.82 -2.80
CA PRO A 79 6.19 -6.06 -2.03
C PRO A 79 7.23 -6.81 -2.85
N VAL A 80 8.50 -6.46 -2.66
CA VAL A 80 9.65 -7.12 -3.27
C VAL A 80 10.50 -7.77 -2.17
N ILE A 81 10.74 -9.08 -2.28
CA ILE A 81 11.68 -9.83 -1.45
C ILE A 81 12.93 -10.08 -2.27
N VAL A 82 14.08 -9.80 -1.68
CA VAL A 82 15.37 -10.06 -2.29
C VAL A 82 15.92 -11.40 -1.78
N VAL A 83 16.36 -12.26 -2.69
CA VAL A 83 17.03 -13.53 -2.36
C VAL A 83 18.35 -13.55 -3.11
N SER A 84 19.47 -13.28 -2.43
CA SER A 84 20.76 -13.13 -3.09
C SER A 84 21.87 -13.91 -2.40
N GLY A 85 22.93 -14.25 -3.16
CA GLY A 85 24.10 -14.92 -2.63
C GLY A 85 24.79 -14.11 -1.53
N ALA A 86 25.73 -14.73 -0.82
CA ALA A 86 26.51 -14.10 0.25
C ALA A 86 27.23 -12.85 -0.26
N GLY A 87 26.51 -11.76 -0.31
CA GLY A 87 26.95 -10.46 -0.75
C GLY A 87 27.35 -9.56 0.40
N VAL A 88 27.89 -8.44 0.08
CA VAL A 88 28.30 -7.43 1.05
C VAL A 88 27.07 -6.94 1.80
N MET A 89 27.16 -6.80 3.12
CA MET A 89 26.08 -6.27 3.98
C MET A 89 25.48 -4.95 3.43
N THR A 90 26.26 -4.20 2.65
CA THR A 90 25.84 -2.98 1.98
C THR A 90 24.69 -3.19 0.99
N ASP A 91 24.68 -4.32 0.25
CA ASP A 91 23.63 -4.61 -0.74
C ASP A 91 22.27 -4.87 -0.06
N ALA A 92 22.30 -5.57 1.08
CA ALA A 92 21.10 -5.82 1.89
C ALA A 92 20.53 -4.51 2.45
N VAL A 93 21.39 -3.66 3.00
CA VAL A 93 20.99 -2.35 3.54
C VAL A 93 20.43 -1.46 2.43
N GLU A 94 21.01 -1.48 1.24
CA GLU A 94 20.52 -0.69 0.12
C GLU A 94 19.17 -1.20 -0.39
N ALA A 95 19.00 -2.51 -0.55
CA ALA A 95 17.71 -3.10 -0.93
C ALA A 95 16.59 -2.72 0.04
N LEU A 96 16.83 -2.83 1.35
CA LEU A 96 15.87 -2.44 2.38
C LEU A 96 15.58 -0.92 2.38
N ARG A 97 16.59 -0.09 2.14
CA ARG A 97 16.39 1.38 1.98
C ARG A 97 15.57 1.73 0.76
N LEU A 98 15.69 0.96 -0.30
CA LEU A 98 14.88 1.09 -1.51
C LEU A 98 13.45 0.56 -1.33
N GLY A 99 13.12 -0.01 -0.19
CA GLY A 99 11.78 -0.48 0.14
C GLY A 99 11.54 -1.96 -0.10
N ALA A 100 12.60 -2.78 -0.24
CA ALA A 100 12.43 -4.24 -0.20
C ALA A 100 11.73 -4.65 1.10
N ALA A 101 10.76 -5.55 0.98
CA ALA A 101 10.00 -6.05 2.12
C ALA A 101 10.83 -6.96 3.03
N ASP A 102 11.77 -7.68 2.43
CA ASP A 102 12.71 -8.56 3.14
C ASP A 102 13.95 -8.84 2.28
N TYR A 103 15.00 -9.36 2.92
CA TYR A 103 16.24 -9.78 2.28
C TYR A 103 16.68 -11.14 2.84
N LEU A 104 16.83 -12.14 1.97
CA LEU A 104 17.23 -13.49 2.31
C LEU A 104 18.57 -13.85 1.63
N ILE A 105 19.41 -14.59 2.33
CA ILE A 105 20.75 -14.97 1.85
C ILE A 105 20.72 -16.40 1.30
N LYS A 106 21.20 -16.59 0.05
CA LYS A 106 21.45 -17.93 -0.52
C LYS A 106 22.74 -18.55 0.06
N PRO A 107 22.83 -19.89 0.22
CA PRO A 107 21.77 -20.86 -0.06
C PRO A 107 20.68 -20.81 1.01
N LEU A 108 19.42 -20.96 0.59
CA LEU A 108 18.31 -21.12 1.52
C LEU A 108 18.28 -22.58 1.97
N GLU A 109 18.86 -22.86 3.14
CA GLU A 109 18.89 -24.22 3.71
C GLU A 109 17.48 -24.71 4.04
N ASP A 110 16.59 -23.80 4.41
CA ASP A 110 15.18 -24.07 4.70
C ASP A 110 14.29 -23.11 3.90
N LEU A 111 13.57 -23.65 2.93
CA LEU A 111 12.63 -22.87 2.09
C LEU A 111 11.39 -22.40 2.87
N ALA A 112 11.11 -22.97 4.06
CA ALA A 112 10.06 -22.46 4.93
C ALA A 112 10.32 -21.02 5.39
N VAL A 113 11.58 -20.59 5.47
CA VAL A 113 11.95 -19.19 5.75
C VAL A 113 11.46 -18.25 4.64
N LEU A 114 11.63 -18.68 3.38
CA LEU A 114 11.12 -17.91 2.23
C LEU A 114 9.59 -17.84 2.26
N GLU A 115 8.91 -18.96 2.46
CA GLU A 115 7.45 -18.99 2.55
C GLU A 115 6.93 -18.07 3.64
N HIS A 116 7.54 -18.12 4.83
CA HIS A 116 7.18 -17.24 5.93
C HIS A 116 7.36 -15.75 5.58
N SER A 117 8.46 -15.42 4.92
CA SER A 117 8.72 -14.05 4.48
C SER A 117 7.70 -13.60 3.43
N VAL A 118 7.32 -14.47 2.47
CA VAL A 118 6.29 -14.20 1.47
C VAL A 118 4.94 -13.92 2.14
N ARG A 119 4.47 -14.81 3.03
CA ARG A 119 3.19 -14.64 3.72
C ARG A 119 3.17 -13.34 4.52
N ARG A 120 4.20 -13.05 5.27
CA ARG A 120 4.34 -11.82 6.06
C ARG A 120 4.35 -10.56 5.18
N ALA A 121 4.99 -10.59 4.01
CA ALA A 121 5.02 -9.46 3.10
C ALA A 121 3.65 -9.21 2.45
N LEU A 122 2.94 -10.27 2.05
CA LEU A 122 1.57 -10.18 1.52
C LEU A 122 0.60 -9.63 2.56
N ASP A 123 0.63 -10.13 3.79
CA ASP A 123 -0.22 -9.65 4.89
C ASP A 123 -0.02 -8.15 5.16
N ARG A 124 1.25 -7.70 5.17
CA ARG A 124 1.59 -6.28 5.35
C ARG A 124 1.07 -5.41 4.21
N ALA A 125 1.20 -5.88 2.95
CA ALA A 125 0.71 -5.16 1.78
C ALA A 125 -0.82 -5.05 1.83
N GLN A 126 -1.53 -6.13 2.16
CA GLN A 126 -2.98 -6.12 2.31
C GLN A 126 -3.43 -5.14 3.39
N LEU A 127 -2.85 -5.21 4.59
CA LEU A 127 -3.17 -4.29 5.69
C LEU A 127 -2.91 -2.83 5.31
N ARG A 128 -1.87 -2.54 4.53
CA ARG A 128 -1.56 -1.19 4.05
C ARG A 128 -2.66 -0.67 3.11
N VAL A 129 -3.08 -1.48 2.14
CA VAL A 129 -4.18 -1.14 1.21
C VAL A 129 -5.49 -0.93 1.96
N GLU A 130 -5.83 -1.79 2.92
CA GLU A 130 -7.01 -1.63 3.75
C GLU A 130 -6.98 -0.33 4.57
N ASN A 131 -5.85 -0.02 5.20
CA ASN A 131 -5.68 1.22 5.94
C ASN A 131 -5.89 2.47 5.07
N LEU A 132 -5.32 2.49 3.85
CA LEU A 132 -5.53 3.59 2.92
C LEU A 132 -7.01 3.77 2.59
N ARG A 133 -7.72 2.68 2.27
CA ARG A 133 -9.17 2.71 2.00
C ARG A 133 -9.99 3.21 3.20
N TYR A 134 -9.63 2.81 4.42
CA TYR A 134 -10.30 3.30 5.63
C TYR A 134 -10.08 4.79 5.84
N ARG A 135 -8.85 5.27 5.62
CA ARG A 135 -8.52 6.71 5.73
C ARG A 135 -9.31 7.53 4.72
N GLU A 136 -9.36 7.12 3.47
CA GLU A 136 -10.15 7.80 2.42
C GLU A 136 -11.64 7.87 2.78
N LYS A 137 -12.21 6.75 3.25
CA LYS A 137 -13.61 6.72 3.71
C LYS A 137 -13.86 7.65 4.90
N LEU A 138 -12.95 7.66 5.87
CA LEU A 138 -13.05 8.53 7.04
C LEU A 138 -12.97 10.01 6.67
N GLU A 139 -12.04 10.37 5.78
CA GLU A 139 -11.91 11.74 5.29
C GLU A 139 -13.14 12.19 4.49
N ALA A 140 -13.72 11.31 3.67
CA ALA A 140 -14.94 11.59 2.93
C ALA A 140 -16.13 11.80 3.88
N ALA A 141 -16.31 10.93 4.88
CA ALA A 141 -17.35 11.06 5.89
C ALA A 141 -17.20 12.36 6.72
N ASN A 142 -15.98 12.70 7.07
CA ASN A 142 -15.68 13.92 7.82
C ASN A 142 -16.01 15.18 7.00
N ARG A 143 -15.63 15.22 5.72
CA ARG A 143 -16.01 16.33 4.82
C ARG A 143 -17.53 16.46 4.68
N GLN A 144 -18.26 15.36 4.57
CA GLN A 144 -19.71 15.35 4.50
C GLN A 144 -20.36 15.86 5.78
N LEU A 145 -19.85 15.44 6.94
CA LEU A 145 -20.33 15.91 8.24
C LEU A 145 -20.10 17.41 8.42
N GLN A 146 -18.91 17.90 8.08
CA GLN A 146 -18.60 19.35 8.13
C GLN A 146 -19.51 20.17 7.23
N ALA A 147 -19.77 19.73 6.00
CA ALA A 147 -20.71 20.39 5.10
C ALA A 147 -22.13 20.43 5.68
N SER A 148 -22.60 19.35 6.27
CA SER A 148 -23.91 19.28 6.93
C SER A 148 -24.01 20.22 8.13
N LEU A 149 -22.97 20.31 8.95
CA LEU A 149 -22.92 21.25 10.09
C LEU A 149 -22.95 22.70 9.62
N SER A 150 -22.20 23.07 8.58
CA SER A 150 -22.20 24.42 8.02
C SER A 150 -23.60 24.83 7.52
N LEU A 151 -24.33 23.93 6.85
CA LEU A 151 -25.69 24.18 6.40
C LEU A 151 -26.65 24.39 7.58
N LEU A 152 -26.53 23.60 8.65
CA LEU A 152 -27.35 23.77 9.85
C LEU A 152 -27.06 25.07 10.59
N GLU A 153 -25.80 25.51 10.64
CA GLU A 153 -25.43 26.80 11.23
C GLU A 153 -25.98 27.98 10.43
N GLU A 154 -25.95 27.91 9.09
CA GLU A 154 -26.54 28.92 8.20
C GLU A 154 -28.06 29.01 8.42
N ASP A 155 -28.77 27.90 8.46
CA ASP A 155 -30.21 27.85 8.72
C ASP A 155 -30.59 28.42 10.10
N GLN A 156 -29.80 28.09 11.14
CA GLN A 156 -30.02 28.67 12.47
C GLN A 156 -29.78 30.19 12.52
N ASN A 157 -28.75 30.66 11.84
CA ASN A 157 -28.46 32.09 11.77
C ASN A 157 -29.53 32.85 10.98
N ALA A 158 -30.04 32.30 9.88
CA ALA A 158 -31.15 32.85 9.10
C ALA A 158 -32.42 32.91 9.95
N GLY A 159 -32.74 31.84 10.73
CA GLY A 159 -33.89 31.81 11.66
C GLY A 159 -33.80 32.85 12.75
N ARG A 160 -32.63 33.06 13.34
CA ARG A 160 -32.40 34.11 14.37
C ARG A 160 -32.56 35.52 13.80
N GLN A 161 -32.13 35.77 12.58
CA GLN A 161 -32.22 37.06 11.93
C GLN A 161 -33.67 37.43 11.59
N VAL A 162 -34.48 36.46 11.17
CA VAL A 162 -35.92 36.63 10.97
C VAL A 162 -36.64 36.94 12.30
N GLN A 163 -36.31 36.25 13.40
CA GLN A 163 -36.87 36.50 14.73
C GLN A 163 -36.50 37.89 15.27
N MET A 164 -35.26 38.36 15.06
CA MET A 164 -34.86 39.72 15.48
C MET A 164 -35.57 40.82 14.69
N ASN A 165 -35.84 40.58 13.40
CA ASN A 165 -36.57 41.54 12.57
C ASN A 165 -38.07 41.56 12.83
N MET A 166 -38.66 40.57 13.50
CA MET A 166 -40.07 40.52 13.89
C MET A 166 -40.34 41.09 15.27
N LEU A 167 -39.32 41.42 16.08
CA LEU A 167 -39.52 42.12 17.35
C LEU A 167 -39.88 43.58 17.06
N PRO A 168 -41.07 44.10 17.51
CA PRO A 168 -41.43 45.47 17.28
C PRO A 168 -40.41 46.39 17.95
N GLN A 169 -39.78 47.24 17.17
CA GLN A 169 -38.97 48.36 17.66
C GLN A 169 -39.87 49.44 18.24
N THR A 170 -40.53 49.15 19.34
CA THR A 170 -41.17 50.20 20.11
C THR A 170 -40.21 50.63 21.22
N PRO A 171 -39.72 51.89 21.21
CA PRO A 171 -39.08 52.45 22.38
C PRO A 171 -40.19 52.61 23.41
N TRP A 172 -39.99 51.97 24.59
CA TRP A 172 -40.76 52.28 25.79
C TRP A 172 -40.45 53.72 26.18
N VAL A 173 -41.28 54.67 25.71
CA VAL A 173 -41.31 55.99 26.26
C VAL A 173 -42.08 55.85 27.60
N ALA A 174 -41.35 55.79 28.69
CA ALA A 174 -41.92 55.96 30.04
C ALA A 174 -42.29 57.43 30.12
N ASP A 175 -43.56 57.74 29.82
CA ASP A 175 -44.12 59.07 30.03
C ASP A 175 -44.21 59.34 31.51
N GLY A 176 -43.79 60.54 31.89
CA GLY A 176 -43.51 61.02 33.25
C GLY A 176 -44.64 60.91 34.21
N LEU A 177 -44.26 60.72 35.48
CA LEU A 177 -45.01 61.18 36.62
C LEU A 177 -44.14 62.17 37.41
N GLN A 178 -44.45 63.44 37.18
CA GLN A 178 -44.14 64.51 38.15
C GLN A 178 -44.99 64.35 39.35
N PHE A 179 -44.35 64.29 40.52
CA PHE A 179 -44.80 64.94 41.77
C PHE A 179 -43.57 65.48 42.48
#